data_8b218cf0ea8f153de6c7b45d29725a4d
#
_entry.id   8b218cf0ea8f153de6c7b45d29725a4d
#
_cell.length_a   1.000
_cell.length_b   1.000
_cell.length_c   1.000
_cell.angle_alpha   90.00
_cell.angle_beta   90.00
_cell.angle_gamma   90.00
#
_symmetry.space_group_name_H-M   'P 1'
#
loop_
_entity.id
_entity.type
_entity.pdbx_description
1 polymer ?
#
loop_
_entity_poly.entity_id
_entity_poly.type
_entity_poly.pdbx_seq_one_letter_code
_entity_poly.pdbx_strand_id
1 'polypeptide(L)'
;MDTKALRQKILDLAIKGKLVPQDPNDEPASVLLEKIRAEKQQMVKDDKLKPKDIKNDTIIFKGEDSLHYEKFPDGTVKCIEDKIPFELPEGWEWARIGNLFTTVTGSTPSTKDTSLYGDEFPFYKPTDLDKGINVVSSTDYVSEKGYNSGRVLPEKSVLVTCIGATIGKTGMIHKTGICNQQINAIIPNNFALPEFTFFLLSSLYMQEQILTNSSATTLPILNKSKFDSLLIPLTPLVEQKRIVRKLTDLLSFIDTIESDKTDLQTTIQLTKSKILDLAIRGQLVPQNPNDEPASVLLDRIRAEKEKLIKQGRIKRNKKESVIFKGEDNSYYEKIGDTVTCIDEELPFELPDGWIWCRGSSCFLPMESRKPSGTYFKYIDIDSIDNKHQAIKEAKITETAKAPSRANRAVFDGSILFSLVRPYLKNIALVDSNNADSIASTGFYIATSNGTFIPKYLYILMISAYVVDGLNQFMKGDNSPSISKDNIEKWLYPVPPIAEQEKIANTVQKHISILEDIEKSLS
;
A
#
# COMPACT_ATOMS: atom_id res chain seq x y z
N MET A 1 -3.00 7.05 12.20
CA MET A 1 -1.98 8.13 12.41
C MET A 1 -1.31 8.43 11.08
N ASP A 2 -1.34 9.68 10.64
CA ASP A 2 -0.70 10.11 9.38
C ASP A 2 0.81 10.38 9.62
N THR A 3 1.61 9.38 9.38
CA THR A 3 3.08 9.43 9.55
C THR A 3 3.74 10.38 8.55
N LYS A 4 3.17 10.56 7.36
CA LYS A 4 3.68 11.52 6.36
C LYS A 4 3.51 12.97 6.85
N ALA A 5 2.33 13.31 7.36
CA ALA A 5 2.10 14.62 7.95
C ALA A 5 2.99 14.85 9.19
N LEU A 6 3.21 13.81 10.00
CA LEU A 6 4.09 13.90 11.17
C LEU A 6 5.55 14.16 10.75
N ARG A 7 6.08 13.46 9.73
CA ARG A 7 7.42 13.71 9.19
C ARG A 7 7.59 15.15 8.73
N GLN A 8 6.63 15.67 7.98
CA GLN A 8 6.67 17.06 7.51
C GLN A 8 6.61 18.06 8.66
N LYS A 9 5.80 17.80 9.67
CA LYS A 9 5.72 18.65 10.87
C LYS A 9 7.03 18.71 11.64
N ILE A 10 7.72 17.59 11.77
CA ILE A 10 9.03 17.50 12.44
C ILE A 10 10.08 18.29 11.65
N LEU A 11 10.11 18.14 10.32
CA LEU A 11 11.00 18.93 9.45
C LEU A 11 10.69 20.43 9.55
N ASP A 12 9.43 20.82 9.56
CA ASP A 12 9.02 22.22 9.71
C ASP A 12 9.47 22.82 11.06
N LEU A 13 9.36 22.06 12.14
CA LEU A 13 9.88 22.48 13.44
C LEU A 13 11.41 22.63 13.43
N ALA A 14 12.13 21.76 12.73
CA ALA A 14 13.58 21.80 12.62
C ALA A 14 14.06 23.07 11.90
N ILE A 15 13.48 23.39 10.74
CA ILE A 15 13.92 24.55 9.95
C ILE A 15 13.48 25.90 10.52
N LYS A 16 12.50 25.91 11.45
CA LYS A 16 12.05 27.10 12.18
C LYS A 16 12.75 27.26 13.54
N GLY A 17 13.75 26.42 13.83
CA GLY A 17 14.49 26.45 15.08
C GLY A 17 13.66 26.10 16.32
N LYS A 18 12.60 25.28 16.15
CA LYS A 18 11.67 24.87 17.23
C LYS A 18 11.85 23.40 17.65
N LEU A 19 12.78 22.67 17.04
CA LEU A 19 12.99 21.24 17.31
C LEU A 19 13.93 20.98 18.46
N VAL A 20 14.95 21.82 18.60
CA VAL A 20 15.96 21.75 19.68
C VAL A 20 16.10 23.12 20.34
N PRO A 21 16.49 23.19 21.62
CA PRO A 21 16.77 24.47 22.26
C PRO A 21 18.01 25.14 21.62
N GLN A 22 17.97 26.46 21.45
CA GLN A 22 19.12 27.27 21.11
C GLN A 22 20.10 27.35 22.28
N ASP A 23 21.39 27.40 21.98
CA ASP A 23 22.46 27.65 22.98
C ASP A 23 23.10 28.99 22.65
N PRO A 24 23.03 29.98 23.55
CA PRO A 24 23.62 31.31 23.33
C PRO A 24 25.16 31.29 23.24
N ASN A 25 25.81 30.18 23.58
CA ASN A 25 27.26 30.01 23.42
C ASN A 25 27.65 29.44 22.04
N ASP A 26 26.67 29.02 21.20
CA ASP A 26 26.98 28.60 19.84
C ASP A 26 27.48 29.79 19.01
N GLU A 27 28.48 29.56 18.16
CA GLU A 27 28.93 30.58 17.20
C GLU A 27 27.80 30.96 16.26
N PRO A 28 27.39 32.25 16.20
CA PRO A 28 26.25 32.66 15.39
C PRO A 28 26.44 32.40 13.88
N ALA A 29 25.36 32.17 13.17
CA ALA A 29 25.38 31.96 11.71
C ALA A 29 25.96 33.15 10.92
N SER A 30 25.88 34.38 11.46
CA SER A 30 26.54 35.57 10.88
C SER A 30 28.05 35.35 10.72
N VAL A 31 28.71 34.79 11.71
CA VAL A 31 30.16 34.47 11.66
C VAL A 31 30.45 33.38 10.60
N LEU A 32 29.56 32.37 10.46
CA LEU A 32 29.71 31.39 9.39
C LEU A 32 29.60 32.04 8.02
N LEU A 33 28.66 32.98 7.81
CA LEU A 33 28.53 33.72 6.56
C LEU A 33 29.78 34.53 6.21
N GLU A 34 30.42 35.16 7.21
CA GLU A 34 31.67 35.89 7.00
C GLU A 34 32.80 34.97 6.57
N LYS A 35 32.96 33.80 7.25
CA LYS A 35 33.94 32.78 6.91
C LYS A 35 33.73 32.24 5.48
N ILE A 36 32.48 31.95 5.10
CA ILE A 36 32.15 31.47 3.75
C ILE A 36 32.54 32.50 2.70
N ARG A 37 32.24 33.79 2.92
CA ARG A 37 32.62 34.88 1.99
C ARG A 37 34.14 34.98 1.86
N ALA A 38 34.86 34.94 2.97
CA ALA A 38 36.34 34.98 2.97
C ALA A 38 36.93 33.79 2.22
N GLU A 39 36.42 32.58 2.44
CA GLU A 39 36.85 31.38 1.72
C GLU A 39 36.58 31.45 0.22
N LYS A 40 35.37 31.85 -0.20
CA LYS A 40 35.04 32.04 -1.61
C LYS A 40 35.97 33.07 -2.28
N GLN A 41 36.26 34.17 -1.62
CA GLN A 41 37.21 35.20 -2.12
C GLN A 41 38.60 34.63 -2.27
N GLN A 42 39.05 33.81 -1.31
CA GLN A 42 40.34 33.11 -1.38
C GLN A 42 40.36 32.11 -2.56
N MET A 43 39.29 31.31 -2.73
CA MET A 43 39.19 30.38 -3.84
C MET A 43 39.24 31.08 -5.23
N VAL A 44 38.72 32.30 -5.32
CA VAL A 44 38.86 33.11 -6.57
C VAL A 44 40.33 33.53 -6.77
N LYS A 45 41.03 33.94 -5.71
CA LYS A 45 42.48 34.27 -5.79
C LYS A 45 43.35 33.09 -6.16
N ASP A 46 42.93 31.89 -5.73
CA ASP A 46 43.63 30.64 -5.98
C ASP A 46 43.23 29.98 -7.33
N ASP A 47 42.48 30.67 -8.19
CA ASP A 47 41.93 30.19 -9.47
C ASP A 47 41.07 28.91 -9.33
N LYS A 48 40.60 28.58 -8.13
CA LYS A 48 39.71 27.42 -7.87
C LYS A 48 38.23 27.77 -8.15
N LEU A 49 37.89 29.07 -8.11
CA LEU A 49 36.56 29.57 -8.38
C LEU A 49 36.67 30.77 -9.34
N LYS A 50 35.76 30.89 -10.29
CA LYS A 50 35.79 32.00 -11.24
C LYS A 50 35.13 33.25 -10.62
N PRO A 51 35.63 34.45 -10.86
CA PRO A 51 35.02 35.70 -10.34
C PRO A 51 33.52 35.83 -10.65
N LYS A 52 33.07 35.29 -11.80
CA LYS A 52 31.66 35.28 -12.19
C LYS A 52 30.78 34.45 -11.26
N ASP A 53 31.33 33.46 -10.54
CA ASP A 53 30.57 32.56 -9.71
C ASP A 53 30.17 33.19 -8.37
N ILE A 54 30.90 34.23 -7.93
CA ILE A 54 30.56 35.02 -6.75
C ILE A 54 30.01 36.44 -7.09
N LYS A 55 29.93 36.75 -8.38
CA LYS A 55 29.50 38.08 -8.86
C LYS A 55 28.10 38.49 -8.36
N ASN A 56 27.24 37.53 -8.09
CA ASN A 56 25.86 37.76 -7.68
C ASN A 56 25.62 37.47 -6.19
N ASP A 57 26.70 37.22 -5.41
CA ASP A 57 26.55 36.99 -3.99
C ASP A 57 26.02 38.24 -3.28
N THR A 58 24.95 38.10 -2.52
CA THR A 58 24.28 39.16 -1.79
C THR A 58 24.49 39.05 -0.29
N ILE A 59 24.16 40.08 0.46
CA ILE A 59 24.21 40.11 1.92
C ILE A 59 22.80 40.42 2.42
N ILE A 60 22.21 39.49 3.16
CA ILE A 60 20.95 39.72 3.86
C ILE A 60 21.29 40.18 5.27
N PHE A 61 20.60 41.18 5.78
CA PHE A 61 20.80 41.73 7.13
C PHE A 61 19.50 42.37 7.64
N LYS A 62 19.39 42.46 8.96
CA LYS A 62 18.26 43.13 9.63
C LYS A 62 18.62 44.61 9.87
N GLY A 63 17.78 45.53 9.44
CA GLY A 63 17.93 46.95 9.64
C GLY A 63 17.60 47.41 11.05
N GLU A 64 17.84 48.69 11.38
CA GLU A 64 17.48 49.29 12.66
C GLU A 64 15.96 49.30 12.91
N ASP A 65 15.17 49.31 11.85
CA ASP A 65 13.71 49.18 11.84
C ASP A 65 13.21 47.75 12.01
N SER A 66 14.12 46.80 12.26
CA SER A 66 13.86 45.37 12.38
C SER A 66 13.37 44.68 11.10
N LEU A 67 13.36 45.34 9.94
CA LEU A 67 13.04 44.73 8.65
C LEU A 67 14.26 44.12 8.00
N HIS A 68 14.03 43.14 7.10
CA HIS A 68 15.11 42.45 6.38
C HIS A 68 15.43 43.15 5.06
N TYR A 69 16.73 43.36 4.83
CA TYR A 69 17.28 43.99 3.65
C TYR A 69 18.29 43.08 2.96
N GLU A 70 18.34 43.16 1.63
CA GLU A 70 19.32 42.47 0.81
C GLU A 70 20.19 43.48 0.09
N LYS A 71 21.51 43.45 0.36
CA LYS A 71 22.52 44.30 -0.30
C LYS A 71 23.15 43.53 -1.45
N PHE A 72 23.10 44.10 -2.63
CA PHE A 72 23.65 43.56 -3.87
C PHE A 72 25.11 44.04 -4.09
N PRO A 73 25.89 43.35 -4.96
CA PRO A 73 27.28 43.70 -5.24
C PRO A 73 27.47 45.10 -5.84
N ASP A 74 26.47 45.64 -6.53
CA ASP A 74 26.47 47.02 -7.08
C ASP A 74 26.22 48.10 -6.01
N GLY A 75 26.05 47.67 -4.74
CA GLY A 75 25.75 48.57 -3.63
C GLY A 75 24.26 48.84 -3.41
N THR A 76 23.37 48.38 -4.30
CA THR A 76 21.93 48.53 -4.14
C THR A 76 21.44 47.78 -2.91
N VAL A 77 20.54 48.38 -2.13
CA VAL A 77 19.89 47.75 -0.96
C VAL A 77 18.39 47.73 -1.22
N LYS A 78 17.78 46.56 -1.02
CA LYS A 78 16.32 46.37 -1.18
C LYS A 78 15.73 45.74 0.06
N CYS A 79 14.58 46.24 0.52
CA CYS A 79 13.79 45.56 1.53
C CYS A 79 13.23 44.25 0.94
N ILE A 80 13.33 43.15 1.70
CA ILE A 80 12.85 41.83 1.32
C ILE A 80 11.92 41.23 2.37
N GLU A 81 11.34 42.07 3.23
CA GLU A 81 10.46 41.63 4.31
C GLU A 81 9.25 40.84 3.78
N ASP A 82 8.74 41.21 2.60
CA ASP A 82 7.68 40.50 1.88
C ASP A 82 8.05 39.07 1.46
N LYS A 83 9.34 38.71 1.49
CA LYS A 83 9.87 37.40 1.11
C LYS A 83 10.26 36.55 2.31
N ILE A 84 10.26 37.13 3.52
CA ILE A 84 10.60 36.44 4.76
C ILE A 84 9.38 35.63 5.24
N PRO A 85 9.44 34.28 5.24
CA PRO A 85 8.27 33.44 5.50
C PRO A 85 7.95 33.28 6.98
N PHE A 86 8.96 33.46 7.85
CA PHE A 86 8.86 33.35 9.32
C PHE A 86 10.05 34.01 9.99
N GLU A 87 9.91 34.33 11.26
CA GLU A 87 11.01 34.84 12.07
C GLU A 87 12.00 33.73 12.44
N LEU A 88 13.30 34.05 12.40
CA LEU A 88 14.37 33.17 12.82
C LEU A 88 14.67 33.33 14.31
N PRO A 89 15.12 32.26 15.01
CA PRO A 89 15.69 32.38 16.33
C PRO A 89 16.95 33.25 16.36
N GLU A 90 17.32 33.72 17.54
CA GLU A 90 18.58 34.44 17.74
C GLU A 90 19.78 33.54 17.33
N GLY A 91 20.77 34.16 16.68
CA GLY A 91 21.94 33.45 16.16
C GLY A 91 21.76 32.78 14.80
N TRP A 92 20.53 32.76 14.24
CA TRP A 92 20.26 32.29 12.89
C TRP A 92 20.24 33.45 11.89
N GLU A 93 20.53 33.16 10.62
CA GLU A 93 20.55 34.16 9.56
C GLU A 93 19.84 33.67 8.29
N TRP A 94 19.24 34.60 7.54
CA TRP A 94 18.75 34.32 6.19
C TRP A 94 19.90 34.39 5.19
N ALA A 95 19.94 33.44 4.24
CA ALA A 95 20.93 33.45 3.16
C ALA A 95 20.31 32.89 1.85
N ARG A 96 20.98 33.13 0.73
CA ARG A 96 20.66 32.46 -0.53
C ARG A 96 21.47 31.18 -0.68
N ILE A 97 20.91 30.14 -1.34
CA ILE A 97 21.63 28.88 -1.61
C ILE A 97 23.00 29.18 -2.26
N GLY A 98 23.01 29.99 -3.31
CA GLY A 98 24.23 30.37 -4.03
C GLY A 98 25.27 31.10 -3.17
N ASN A 99 24.83 31.81 -2.10
CA ASN A 99 25.77 32.47 -1.18
C ASN A 99 26.49 31.48 -0.25
N LEU A 100 25.81 30.39 0.11
CA LEU A 100 26.35 29.38 1.03
C LEU A 100 27.12 28.27 0.32
N PHE A 101 26.66 27.86 -0.85
CA PHE A 101 27.10 26.64 -1.49
C PHE A 101 27.65 26.87 -2.90
N THR A 102 28.55 26.00 -3.30
CA THR A 102 28.81 25.77 -4.72
C THR A 102 27.73 24.84 -5.28
N THR A 103 27.02 25.30 -6.30
CA THR A 103 25.98 24.51 -6.94
C THR A 103 26.38 24.11 -8.36
N VAL A 104 25.93 22.94 -8.79
CA VAL A 104 26.28 22.36 -10.09
C VAL A 104 25.02 21.83 -10.76
N THR A 105 24.74 22.25 -12.00
CA THR A 105 23.73 21.57 -12.82
C THR A 105 24.40 20.39 -13.52
N GLY A 106 23.78 19.21 -13.48
CA GLY A 106 24.28 18.03 -14.15
C GLY A 106 24.33 18.14 -15.69
N SER A 107 24.92 17.15 -16.31
CA SER A 107 24.98 17.01 -17.77
C SER A 107 24.92 15.55 -18.16
N THR A 108 24.28 15.24 -19.28
CA THR A 108 24.22 13.89 -19.83
C THR A 108 25.34 13.69 -20.83
N PRO A 109 26.22 12.69 -20.68
CA PRO A 109 27.20 12.33 -21.69
C PRO A 109 26.51 12.01 -23.03
N SER A 110 27.21 12.26 -24.14
CA SER A 110 26.63 12.01 -25.48
C SER A 110 26.26 10.55 -25.67
N THR A 111 24.99 10.27 -25.95
CA THR A 111 24.50 8.91 -26.24
C THR A 111 25.03 8.32 -27.55
N LYS A 112 25.63 9.18 -28.41
CA LYS A 112 26.28 8.75 -29.67
C LYS A 112 27.64 8.14 -29.42
N ASP A 113 28.31 8.44 -28.30
CA ASP A 113 29.59 7.86 -27.92
C ASP A 113 29.37 6.82 -26.82
N THR A 114 29.24 5.57 -27.23
CA THR A 114 29.01 4.47 -26.27
C THR A 114 30.18 4.24 -25.32
N SER A 115 31.39 4.72 -25.64
CA SER A 115 32.57 4.61 -24.77
C SER A 115 32.47 5.47 -23.50
N LEU A 116 31.49 6.38 -23.42
CA LEU A 116 31.21 7.20 -22.24
C LEU A 116 30.37 6.44 -21.20
N TYR A 117 29.74 5.33 -21.58
CA TYR A 117 28.87 4.52 -20.70
C TYR A 117 29.61 3.25 -20.26
N GLY A 118 29.31 2.76 -19.08
CA GLY A 118 29.97 1.61 -18.45
C GLY A 118 29.30 1.26 -17.13
N ASP A 119 30.03 0.61 -16.22
CA ASP A 119 29.57 0.16 -14.91
C ASP A 119 30.43 0.68 -13.72
N GLU A 120 31.33 1.65 -14.00
CA GLU A 120 32.35 2.07 -13.05
C GLU A 120 31.87 3.18 -12.10
N PHE A 121 31.27 4.25 -12.65
CA PHE A 121 30.85 5.42 -11.86
C PHE A 121 29.37 5.68 -11.94
N PRO A 122 28.68 5.96 -10.81
CA PRO A 122 27.24 6.26 -10.80
C PRO A 122 26.88 7.46 -11.67
N PHE A 123 25.81 7.33 -12.46
CA PHE A 123 25.19 8.40 -13.20
C PHE A 123 23.77 8.66 -12.67
N TYR A 124 23.66 9.57 -11.72
CA TYR A 124 22.43 9.84 -10.98
C TYR A 124 21.36 10.53 -11.80
N LYS A 125 20.14 10.00 -11.71
CA LYS A 125 18.93 10.51 -12.34
C LYS A 125 17.84 10.75 -11.27
N PRO A 126 16.75 11.48 -11.59
CA PRO A 126 15.67 11.74 -10.64
C PRO A 126 15.06 10.50 -9.97
N THR A 127 15.07 9.34 -10.63
CA THR A 127 14.59 8.06 -10.08
C THR A 127 15.47 7.52 -8.96
N ASP A 128 16.78 7.80 -8.98
CA ASP A 128 17.69 7.34 -7.93
C ASP A 128 17.46 8.09 -6.62
N LEU A 129 16.91 9.31 -6.69
CA LEU A 129 16.64 10.15 -5.52
C LEU A 129 15.44 9.69 -4.68
N ASP A 130 14.71 8.65 -5.10
CA ASP A 130 13.67 8.00 -4.29
C ASP A 130 14.22 7.38 -3.00
N LYS A 131 15.53 7.13 -2.97
CA LYS A 131 16.24 6.64 -1.78
C LYS A 131 16.50 7.72 -0.72
N GLY A 132 16.12 8.97 -0.97
CA GLY A 132 16.23 10.10 -0.05
C GLY A 132 17.66 10.33 0.45
N ILE A 133 17.87 10.33 1.76
CA ILE A 133 19.19 10.55 2.37
C ILE A 133 20.20 9.43 2.06
N ASN A 134 19.75 8.26 1.59
CA ASN A 134 20.56 7.04 1.44
C ASN A 134 20.75 6.64 -0.03
N VAL A 135 21.15 7.56 -0.91
CA VAL A 135 21.46 7.23 -2.32
C VAL A 135 22.85 6.60 -2.42
N VAL A 136 22.92 5.29 -2.23
CA VAL A 136 24.19 4.52 -2.22
C VAL A 136 24.57 3.95 -3.59
N SER A 137 23.65 3.93 -4.56
CA SER A 137 23.84 3.40 -5.91
C SER A 137 22.91 4.12 -6.89
N SER A 138 23.24 4.08 -8.18
CA SER A 138 22.42 4.55 -9.28
C SER A 138 21.92 3.36 -10.12
N THR A 139 20.88 3.60 -10.92
CA THR A 139 20.42 2.64 -11.93
C THR A 139 21.35 2.62 -13.16
N ASP A 140 21.91 3.77 -13.49
CA ASP A 140 22.79 3.94 -14.64
C ASP A 140 24.22 4.27 -14.19
N TYR A 141 25.19 3.87 -15.00
CA TYR A 141 26.61 4.08 -14.75
C TYR A 141 27.32 4.60 -16.00
N VAL A 142 28.47 5.22 -15.81
CA VAL A 142 29.36 5.68 -16.87
C VAL A 142 30.76 5.09 -16.69
N SER A 143 31.52 5.06 -17.79
CA SER A 143 32.94 4.74 -17.77
C SER A 143 33.75 5.88 -17.13
N GLU A 144 35.03 5.66 -16.84
CA GLU A 144 35.95 6.72 -16.38
C GLU A 144 35.99 7.89 -17.37
N LYS A 145 35.96 7.61 -18.69
CA LYS A 145 35.90 8.67 -19.73
C LYS A 145 34.60 9.48 -19.62
N GLY A 146 33.46 8.82 -19.39
CA GLY A 146 32.17 9.47 -19.20
C GLY A 146 32.13 10.31 -17.92
N TYR A 147 32.66 9.78 -16.84
CA TYR A 147 32.80 10.48 -15.55
C TYR A 147 33.64 11.75 -15.70
N ASN A 148 34.81 11.67 -16.33
CA ASN A 148 35.71 12.82 -16.55
C ASN A 148 35.15 13.84 -17.55
N SER A 149 34.22 13.47 -18.40
CA SER A 149 33.51 14.38 -19.32
C SER A 149 32.36 15.14 -18.65
N GLY A 150 31.89 14.66 -17.50
CA GLY A 150 30.80 15.22 -16.74
C GLY A 150 31.25 16.24 -15.68
N ARG A 151 30.29 16.67 -14.85
CA ARG A 151 30.55 17.50 -13.67
C ARG A 151 30.57 16.59 -12.45
N VAL A 152 31.75 16.35 -11.95
CA VAL A 152 31.98 15.45 -10.81
C VAL A 152 31.32 15.97 -9.55
N LEU A 153 30.59 15.09 -8.89
CA LEU A 153 29.92 15.32 -7.61
C LEU A 153 30.63 14.47 -6.54
N PRO A 154 31.22 15.08 -5.51
CA PRO A 154 31.79 14.33 -4.40
C PRO A 154 30.71 13.65 -3.57
N GLU A 155 31.12 12.68 -2.78
CA GLU A 155 30.26 12.08 -1.75
C GLU A 155 29.60 13.15 -0.88
N LYS A 156 28.40 12.84 -0.37
CA LYS A 156 27.56 13.76 0.44
C LYS A 156 27.04 14.99 -0.30
N SER A 157 27.20 15.07 -1.64
CA SER A 157 26.47 16.07 -2.40
C SER A 157 24.97 15.85 -2.28
N VAL A 158 24.21 16.95 -2.13
CA VAL A 158 22.75 16.92 -2.07
C VAL A 158 22.17 17.30 -3.43
N LEU A 159 21.43 16.41 -4.02
CA LEU A 159 20.88 16.48 -5.37
C LEU A 159 19.39 16.84 -5.31
N VAL A 160 18.96 17.79 -6.14
CA VAL A 160 17.56 18.21 -6.25
C VAL A 160 17.12 18.14 -7.70
N THR A 161 16.02 17.45 -7.96
CA THR A 161 15.38 17.46 -9.28
C THR A 161 14.79 18.83 -9.57
N CYS A 162 15.20 19.45 -10.65
CA CYS A 162 14.81 20.80 -11.02
C CYS A 162 14.05 20.90 -12.35
N ILE A 163 13.78 19.77 -13.02
CA ILE A 163 13.02 19.71 -14.27
C ILE A 163 12.07 18.51 -14.24
N GLY A 164 10.80 18.77 -14.58
CA GLY A 164 9.80 17.73 -14.83
C GLY A 164 8.85 17.45 -13.66
N ALA A 165 8.05 16.40 -13.80
CA ALA A 165 6.97 16.06 -12.86
C ALA A 165 7.45 15.76 -11.43
N THR A 166 8.72 15.40 -11.26
CA THR A 166 9.33 15.08 -9.95
C THR A 166 10.18 16.22 -9.40
N ILE A 167 9.92 17.45 -9.85
CA ILE A 167 10.63 18.65 -9.35
C ILE A 167 10.56 18.72 -7.82
N GLY A 168 11.66 19.08 -7.18
CA GLY A 168 11.80 19.12 -5.72
C GLY A 168 12.29 17.81 -5.11
N LYS A 169 12.23 16.67 -5.81
CA LYS A 169 12.75 15.40 -5.28
C LYS A 169 14.23 15.57 -4.91
N THR A 170 14.55 15.25 -3.66
CA THR A 170 15.86 15.49 -3.06
C THR A 170 16.51 14.17 -2.63
N GLY A 171 17.82 14.04 -2.86
CA GLY A 171 18.61 12.90 -2.43
C GLY A 171 20.04 13.28 -2.05
N MET A 172 20.64 12.56 -1.11
CA MET A 172 22.04 12.71 -0.74
C MET A 172 22.84 11.48 -1.18
N ILE A 173 23.86 11.70 -2.00
CA ILE A 173 24.70 10.62 -2.55
C ILE A 173 25.79 10.19 -1.60
N HIS A 174 26.09 8.88 -1.57
CA HIS A 174 27.16 8.27 -0.76
C HIS A 174 28.33 7.74 -1.60
N LYS A 175 28.31 7.94 -2.91
CA LYS A 175 29.41 7.64 -3.81
C LYS A 175 29.61 8.79 -4.78
N THR A 176 30.86 9.12 -5.05
CA THR A 176 31.23 10.09 -6.08
C THR A 176 30.68 9.65 -7.44
N GLY A 177 30.14 10.60 -8.21
CA GLY A 177 29.53 10.30 -9.50
C GLY A 177 29.23 11.57 -10.30
N ILE A 178 28.36 11.46 -11.31
CA ILE A 178 27.84 12.58 -12.07
C ILE A 178 26.31 12.51 -12.09
N CYS A 179 25.63 13.58 -12.47
CA CYS A 179 24.17 13.57 -12.61
C CYS A 179 23.72 14.14 -13.96
N ASN A 180 22.47 13.87 -14.35
CA ASN A 180 21.89 14.39 -15.56
C ASN A 180 21.48 15.88 -15.40
N GLN A 181 21.14 16.54 -16.52
CA GLN A 181 20.75 17.95 -16.57
C GLN A 181 19.45 18.33 -15.85
N GLN A 182 18.67 17.33 -15.40
CA GLN A 182 17.44 17.57 -14.63
C GLN A 182 17.72 17.88 -13.16
N ILE A 183 18.96 17.71 -12.72
CA ILE A 183 19.39 17.83 -11.32
C ILE A 183 20.30 19.05 -11.15
N ASN A 184 20.01 19.86 -10.13
CA ASN A 184 20.97 20.77 -9.51
C ASN A 184 21.52 20.12 -8.24
N ALA A 185 22.83 20.09 -8.11
CA ALA A 185 23.54 19.52 -6.96
C ALA A 185 24.16 20.63 -6.10
N ILE A 186 24.08 20.45 -4.80
CA ILE A 186 24.81 21.23 -3.80
C ILE A 186 26.05 20.42 -3.41
N ILE A 187 27.22 21.02 -3.61
CA ILE A 187 28.49 20.43 -3.20
C ILE A 187 28.70 20.67 -1.70
N PRO A 188 29.06 19.63 -0.92
CA PRO A 188 29.31 19.77 0.51
C PRO A 188 30.45 20.73 0.80
N ASN A 189 30.34 21.47 1.91
CA ASN A 189 31.37 22.36 2.42
C ASN A 189 31.54 22.18 3.94
N ASN A 190 32.44 22.93 4.55
CA ASN A 190 32.72 22.85 5.98
C ASN A 190 31.75 23.65 6.88
N PHE A 191 30.81 24.38 6.32
CA PHE A 191 29.97 25.35 7.02
C PHE A 191 28.51 24.90 7.18
N ALA A 192 28.11 23.88 6.43
CA ALA A 192 26.80 23.29 6.56
C ALA A 192 26.89 21.76 6.44
N LEU A 193 26.24 21.06 7.36
CA LEU A 193 26.18 19.60 7.32
C LEU A 193 25.36 19.14 6.11
N PRO A 194 25.85 18.19 5.32
CA PRO A 194 25.10 17.64 4.18
C PRO A 194 23.74 17.07 4.59
N GLU A 195 23.67 16.40 5.74
CA GLU A 195 22.44 15.84 6.29
C GLU A 195 21.43 16.96 6.63
N PHE A 196 21.90 18.07 7.25
CA PHE A 196 21.06 19.24 7.53
C PHE A 196 20.55 19.86 6.21
N THR A 197 21.44 20.02 5.23
CA THR A 197 21.10 20.52 3.91
C THR A 197 20.04 19.65 3.21
N PHE A 198 20.17 18.33 3.31
CA PHE A 198 19.17 17.38 2.80
C PHE A 198 17.81 17.59 3.47
N PHE A 199 17.74 17.64 4.79
CA PHE A 199 16.49 17.84 5.52
C PHE A 199 15.87 19.20 5.24
N LEU A 200 16.69 20.25 5.17
CA LEU A 200 16.23 21.58 4.80
C LEU A 200 15.54 21.58 3.43
N LEU A 201 16.20 21.03 2.40
CA LEU A 201 15.65 20.97 1.05
C LEU A 201 14.43 20.05 0.92
N SER A 202 14.30 19.06 1.80
CA SER A 202 13.16 18.16 1.88
C SER A 202 11.96 18.71 2.65
N SER A 203 12.12 19.85 3.33
CA SER A 203 11.06 20.49 4.11
C SER A 203 9.96 21.08 3.23
N LEU A 204 8.75 21.18 3.78
CA LEU A 204 7.60 21.76 3.05
C LEU A 204 7.91 23.18 2.56
N TYR A 205 8.53 23.99 3.40
CA TYR A 205 8.97 25.35 3.06
C TYR A 205 9.82 25.40 1.78
N MET A 206 10.85 24.54 1.71
CA MET A 206 11.74 24.53 0.53
C MET A 206 11.04 23.93 -0.70
N GLN A 207 10.22 22.92 -0.53
CA GLN A 207 9.43 22.34 -1.62
C GLN A 207 8.46 23.35 -2.22
N GLU A 208 7.79 24.15 -1.41
CA GLU A 208 6.93 25.24 -1.86
C GLU A 208 7.72 26.32 -2.60
N GLN A 209 8.90 26.73 -2.11
CA GLN A 209 9.77 27.66 -2.83
C GLN A 209 10.22 27.13 -4.18
N ILE A 210 10.63 25.86 -4.27
CA ILE A 210 11.04 25.21 -5.51
C ILE A 210 9.90 25.25 -6.53
N LEU A 211 8.69 24.89 -6.12
CA LEU A 211 7.51 24.89 -6.99
C LEU A 211 7.12 26.30 -7.43
N THR A 212 7.05 27.24 -6.50
CA THR A 212 6.64 28.64 -6.78
C THR A 212 7.62 29.37 -7.70
N ASN A 213 8.92 29.11 -7.57
CA ASN A 213 9.95 29.72 -8.42
C ASN A 213 10.18 28.97 -9.74
N SER A 214 9.56 27.82 -9.95
CA SER A 214 9.64 27.10 -11.23
C SER A 214 8.88 27.86 -12.32
N SER A 215 9.36 27.76 -13.57
CA SER A 215 8.69 28.31 -14.74
C SER A 215 7.89 27.23 -15.46
N ALA A 216 6.75 27.59 -16.04
CA ALA A 216 5.81 26.75 -16.78
C ALA A 216 4.98 25.75 -15.92
N THR A 217 3.73 25.57 -16.34
CA THR A 217 2.76 24.68 -15.66
C THR A 217 2.81 23.24 -16.16
N THR A 218 3.15 23.04 -17.43
CA THR A 218 3.15 21.69 -18.06
C THR A 218 4.45 20.91 -17.82
N LEU A 219 5.59 21.62 -17.84
CA LEU A 219 6.90 21.06 -17.52
C LEU A 219 7.64 22.05 -16.61
N PRO A 220 7.50 21.94 -15.29
CA PRO A 220 8.15 22.89 -14.39
C PRO A 220 9.67 22.81 -14.49
N ILE A 221 10.32 23.98 -14.56
CA ILE A 221 11.77 24.10 -14.67
C ILE A 221 12.26 25.15 -13.68
N LEU A 222 13.16 24.75 -12.80
CA LEU A 222 13.91 25.62 -11.90
C LEU A 222 15.38 25.65 -12.36
N ASN A 223 15.74 26.65 -13.15
CA ASN A 223 17.12 26.79 -13.60
C ASN A 223 18.08 27.08 -12.44
N LYS A 224 19.40 26.92 -12.69
CA LYS A 224 20.43 27.11 -11.67
C LYS A 224 20.36 28.50 -10.99
N SER A 225 20.19 29.57 -11.74
CA SER A 225 20.13 30.91 -11.17
C SER A 225 18.96 31.11 -10.20
N LYS A 226 17.78 30.59 -10.54
CA LYS A 226 16.62 30.58 -9.65
C LYS A 226 16.83 29.65 -8.44
N PHE A 227 17.46 28.47 -8.63
CA PHE A 227 17.82 27.57 -7.55
C PHE A 227 18.78 28.25 -6.56
N ASP A 228 19.84 28.90 -7.07
CA ASP A 228 20.81 29.63 -6.26
C ASP A 228 20.19 30.80 -5.49
N SER A 229 19.11 31.39 -6.01
CA SER A 229 18.39 32.51 -5.39
C SER A 229 17.37 32.09 -4.32
N LEU A 230 17.13 30.79 -4.09
CA LEU A 230 16.21 30.34 -3.05
C LEU A 230 16.70 30.77 -1.67
N LEU A 231 15.76 31.25 -0.85
CA LEU A 231 16.02 31.77 0.48
C LEU A 231 16.02 30.63 1.49
N ILE A 232 17.08 30.51 2.30
CA ILE A 232 17.24 29.45 3.27
C ILE A 232 17.65 30.00 4.65
N PRO A 233 17.15 29.41 5.76
CA PRO A 233 17.64 29.69 7.09
C PRO A 233 18.98 28.99 7.31
N LEU A 234 19.97 29.71 7.79
CA LEU A 234 21.25 29.18 8.24
C LEU A 234 21.30 29.23 9.75
N THR A 235 21.59 28.09 10.39
CA THR A 235 21.73 27.94 11.83
C THR A 235 23.21 27.72 12.21
N PRO A 236 23.61 28.03 13.46
CA PRO A 236 24.94 27.68 13.98
C PRO A 236 25.32 26.23 13.69
N LEU A 237 26.58 25.97 13.32
CA LEU A 237 27.03 24.64 12.90
C LEU A 237 26.86 23.57 14.01
N VAL A 238 27.01 23.96 15.27
CA VAL A 238 26.82 23.05 16.42
C VAL A 238 25.33 22.72 16.55
N GLU A 239 24.45 23.68 16.34
CA GLU A 239 23.01 23.47 16.36
C GLU A 239 22.54 22.60 15.19
N GLN A 240 23.13 22.71 13.98
CA GLN A 240 22.87 21.79 12.88
C GLN A 240 23.09 20.34 13.30
N LYS A 241 24.16 20.04 14.04
CA LYS A 241 24.46 18.70 14.55
C LYS A 241 23.37 18.21 15.51
N ARG A 242 22.90 19.08 16.43
CA ARG A 242 21.80 18.75 17.35
C ARG A 242 20.49 18.48 16.60
N ILE A 243 20.18 19.32 15.62
CA ILE A 243 18.98 19.16 14.78
C ILE A 243 19.05 17.86 14.00
N VAL A 244 20.16 17.58 13.29
CA VAL A 244 20.33 16.34 12.50
C VAL A 244 20.16 15.12 13.37
N ARG A 245 20.81 15.07 14.53
CA ARG A 245 20.68 13.96 15.48
C ARG A 245 19.22 13.76 15.88
N LYS A 246 18.55 14.83 16.32
CA LYS A 246 17.16 14.76 16.77
C LYS A 246 16.20 14.36 15.64
N LEU A 247 16.43 14.86 14.42
CA LEU A 247 15.67 14.46 13.23
C LEU A 247 15.86 12.98 12.94
N THR A 248 17.11 12.50 12.92
CA THR A 248 17.41 11.09 12.65
C THR A 248 16.72 10.17 13.66
N ASP A 249 16.80 10.50 14.96
CA ASP A 249 16.15 9.72 16.02
C ASP A 249 14.63 9.68 15.85
N LEU A 250 13.99 10.83 15.60
CA LEU A 250 12.54 10.92 15.44
C LEU A 250 12.05 10.24 14.15
N LEU A 251 12.75 10.41 13.04
CA LEU A 251 12.39 9.78 11.77
C LEU A 251 12.55 8.27 11.83
N SER A 252 13.64 7.77 12.46
CA SER A 252 13.83 6.34 12.71
C SER A 252 12.73 5.76 13.59
N PHE A 253 12.26 6.50 14.59
CA PHE A 253 11.13 6.07 15.41
C PHE A 253 9.83 5.98 14.61
N ILE A 254 9.59 6.93 13.70
CA ILE A 254 8.43 6.85 12.79
C ILE A 254 8.54 5.65 11.85
N ASP A 255 9.74 5.34 11.32
CA ASP A 255 9.96 4.15 10.47
C ASP A 255 9.62 2.86 11.24
N THR A 256 10.02 2.77 12.51
CA THR A 256 9.67 1.64 13.37
C THR A 256 8.15 1.52 13.55
N ILE A 257 7.45 2.62 13.83
CA ILE A 257 5.99 2.63 13.97
C ILE A 257 5.30 2.17 12.66
N GLU A 258 5.79 2.60 11.50
CA GLU A 258 5.25 2.17 10.19
C GLU A 258 5.47 0.68 9.95
N SER A 259 6.65 0.16 10.28
CA SER A 259 6.97 -1.26 10.20
C SER A 259 6.07 -2.08 11.12
N ASP A 260 6.00 -1.72 12.41
CA ASP A 260 5.18 -2.41 13.41
C ASP A 260 3.70 -2.42 13.02
N LYS A 261 3.19 -1.31 12.46
CA LYS A 261 1.82 -1.21 11.94
C LYS A 261 1.59 -2.21 10.81
N THR A 262 2.52 -2.32 9.86
CA THR A 262 2.45 -3.25 8.73
C THR A 262 2.50 -4.70 9.19
N ASP A 263 3.39 -5.01 10.14
CA ASP A 263 3.54 -6.34 10.72
C ASP A 263 2.28 -6.76 11.48
N LEU A 264 1.69 -5.83 12.24
CA LEU A 264 0.44 -6.08 12.95
C LEU A 264 -0.74 -6.30 11.99
N GLN A 265 -0.84 -5.52 10.90
CA GLN A 265 -1.85 -5.74 9.85
C GLN A 265 -1.70 -7.14 9.22
N THR A 266 -0.47 -7.56 8.92
CA THR A 266 -0.18 -8.90 8.40
C THR A 266 -0.58 -9.99 9.41
N THR A 267 -0.25 -9.81 10.68
CA THR A 267 -0.59 -10.73 11.76
C THR A 267 -2.11 -10.85 11.93
N ILE A 268 -2.85 -9.76 11.82
CA ILE A 268 -4.32 -9.77 11.87
C ILE A 268 -4.89 -10.63 10.72
N GLN A 269 -4.40 -10.47 9.49
CA GLN A 269 -4.87 -11.25 8.34
C GLN A 269 -4.57 -12.74 8.50
N LEU A 270 -3.37 -13.09 8.96
CA LEU A 270 -3.00 -14.47 9.26
C LEU A 270 -3.87 -15.06 10.37
N THR A 271 -4.16 -14.29 11.42
CA THR A 271 -5.01 -14.70 12.53
C THR A 271 -6.46 -14.93 12.06
N LYS A 272 -7.03 -14.03 11.25
CA LYS A 272 -8.35 -14.22 10.62
C LYS A 272 -8.39 -15.54 9.83
N SER A 273 -7.39 -15.80 9.00
CA SER A 273 -7.27 -17.04 8.22
C SER A 273 -7.17 -18.28 9.13
N LYS A 274 -6.39 -18.20 10.21
CA LYS A 274 -6.24 -19.32 11.15
C LYS A 274 -7.52 -19.62 11.94
N ILE A 275 -8.26 -18.59 12.33
CA ILE A 275 -9.58 -18.77 12.99
C ILE A 275 -10.54 -19.52 12.06
N LEU A 276 -10.59 -19.17 10.77
CA LEU A 276 -11.41 -19.86 9.78
C LEU A 276 -10.96 -21.31 9.58
N ASP A 277 -9.65 -21.58 9.52
CA ASP A 277 -9.11 -22.94 9.40
C ASP A 277 -9.47 -23.81 10.62
N LEU A 278 -9.31 -23.29 11.83
CA LEU A 278 -9.71 -23.97 13.05
C LEU A 278 -11.22 -24.24 13.10
N ALA A 279 -12.02 -23.28 12.62
CA ALA A 279 -13.48 -23.41 12.57
C ALA A 279 -13.94 -24.58 11.70
N ILE A 280 -13.37 -24.72 10.51
CA ILE A 280 -13.78 -25.76 9.56
C ILE A 280 -13.19 -27.13 9.87
N ARG A 281 -12.16 -27.20 10.73
CA ARG A 281 -11.55 -28.45 11.23
C ARG A 281 -12.14 -28.92 12.55
N GLY A 282 -13.13 -28.19 13.11
CA GLY A 282 -13.73 -28.49 14.41
C GLY A 282 -12.78 -28.30 15.59
N GLN A 283 -11.79 -27.42 15.47
CA GLN A 283 -10.78 -27.13 16.49
C GLN A 283 -10.99 -25.78 17.18
N LEU A 284 -12.01 -25.01 16.78
CA LEU A 284 -12.27 -23.68 17.32
C LEU A 284 -13.14 -23.70 18.59
N VAL A 285 -14.05 -24.65 18.68
CA VAL A 285 -14.95 -24.84 19.81
C VAL A 285 -14.90 -26.27 20.30
N PRO A 286 -15.13 -26.54 21.61
CA PRO A 286 -15.20 -27.90 22.10
C PRO A 286 -16.43 -28.63 21.54
N GLN A 287 -16.26 -29.87 21.09
CA GLN A 287 -17.36 -30.75 20.71
C GLN A 287 -18.20 -31.11 21.92
N ASN A 288 -19.52 -31.25 21.70
CA ASN A 288 -20.43 -31.77 22.72
C ASN A 288 -20.95 -33.15 22.27
N PRO A 289 -20.60 -34.26 22.97
CA PRO A 289 -21.02 -35.58 22.58
C PRO A 289 -22.55 -35.83 22.60
N ASN A 290 -23.31 -34.87 23.18
CA ASN A 290 -24.77 -34.93 23.18
C ASN A 290 -25.40 -34.20 21.98
N ASP A 291 -24.61 -33.49 21.14
CA ASP A 291 -25.14 -32.86 19.94
C ASP A 291 -25.53 -33.97 18.93
N GLU A 292 -26.65 -33.80 18.19
CA GLU A 292 -27.09 -34.76 17.18
C GLU A 292 -26.01 -34.86 16.08
N PRO A 293 -25.46 -36.05 15.78
CA PRO A 293 -24.45 -36.19 14.73
C PRO A 293 -24.93 -35.70 13.37
N ALA A 294 -24.05 -35.11 12.59
CA ALA A 294 -24.38 -34.59 11.26
C ALA A 294 -24.89 -35.66 10.28
N SER A 295 -24.50 -36.94 10.48
CA SER A 295 -25.02 -38.06 9.71
C SER A 295 -26.54 -38.19 9.85
N VAL A 296 -27.10 -38.07 11.06
CA VAL A 296 -28.53 -38.12 11.34
C VAL A 296 -29.27 -36.97 10.62
N LEU A 297 -28.73 -35.78 10.65
CA LEU A 297 -29.27 -34.63 9.89
C LEU A 297 -29.33 -34.94 8.40
N LEU A 298 -28.23 -35.45 7.82
CA LEU A 298 -28.16 -35.75 6.38
C LEU A 298 -29.12 -36.88 6.01
N ASP A 299 -29.33 -37.87 6.86
CA ASP A 299 -30.30 -38.94 6.64
C ASP A 299 -31.73 -38.40 6.61
N ARG A 300 -32.05 -37.47 7.52
CA ARG A 300 -33.36 -36.82 7.56
C ARG A 300 -33.60 -35.98 6.29
N ILE A 301 -32.62 -35.20 5.87
CA ILE A 301 -32.68 -34.40 4.62
C ILE A 301 -32.89 -35.30 3.41
N ARG A 302 -32.16 -36.45 3.33
CA ARG A 302 -32.31 -37.42 2.26
C ARG A 302 -33.70 -38.06 2.25
N ALA A 303 -34.22 -38.43 3.40
CA ALA A 303 -35.57 -39.03 3.53
C ALA A 303 -36.68 -38.06 3.04
N GLU A 304 -36.54 -36.78 3.43
CA GLU A 304 -37.48 -35.75 2.98
C GLU A 304 -37.39 -35.50 1.46
N LYS A 305 -36.20 -35.46 0.92
CA LYS A 305 -35.95 -35.32 -0.54
C LYS A 305 -36.52 -36.51 -1.31
N GLU A 306 -36.34 -37.73 -0.86
CA GLU A 306 -36.94 -38.92 -1.46
C GLU A 306 -38.47 -38.86 -1.45
N LYS A 307 -39.06 -38.35 -0.38
CA LYS A 307 -40.51 -38.11 -0.32
C LYS A 307 -40.99 -37.13 -1.37
N LEU A 308 -40.25 -36.03 -1.57
CA LEU A 308 -40.56 -35.03 -2.61
C LEU A 308 -40.38 -35.57 -4.04
N ILE A 309 -39.37 -36.43 -4.26
CA ILE A 309 -39.14 -37.13 -5.53
C ILE A 309 -40.32 -38.06 -5.83
N LYS A 310 -40.73 -38.88 -4.84
CA LYS A 310 -41.92 -39.77 -5.00
C LYS A 310 -43.19 -39.04 -5.26
N GLN A 311 -43.34 -37.79 -4.78
CA GLN A 311 -44.48 -36.91 -5.06
C GLN A 311 -44.38 -36.20 -6.41
N GLY A 312 -43.31 -36.40 -7.18
CA GLY A 312 -43.06 -35.75 -8.45
C GLY A 312 -42.77 -34.24 -8.36
N ARG A 313 -42.50 -33.73 -7.14
CA ARG A 313 -42.21 -32.29 -6.90
C ARG A 313 -40.80 -31.90 -7.30
N ILE A 314 -39.84 -32.82 -7.20
CA ILE A 314 -38.44 -32.61 -7.59
C ILE A 314 -37.93 -33.81 -8.38
N LYS A 315 -36.94 -33.58 -9.24
CA LYS A 315 -36.27 -34.65 -10.01
C LYS A 315 -35.08 -35.19 -9.24
N ARG A 316 -34.86 -36.53 -9.35
CA ARG A 316 -33.68 -37.16 -8.78
C ARG A 316 -32.38 -36.62 -9.39
N ASN A 317 -31.43 -36.19 -8.56
CA ASN A 317 -30.10 -35.81 -9.01
C ASN A 317 -29.24 -37.08 -9.15
N LYS A 318 -28.77 -37.37 -10.37
CA LYS A 318 -27.92 -38.54 -10.64
C LYS A 318 -26.51 -38.45 -10.05
N LYS A 319 -26.08 -37.23 -9.66
CA LYS A 319 -24.76 -36.97 -9.08
C LYS A 319 -24.78 -36.94 -7.56
N GLU A 320 -25.92 -37.22 -6.94
CA GLU A 320 -26.03 -37.24 -5.48
C GLU A 320 -25.23 -38.42 -4.91
N SER A 321 -24.39 -38.12 -3.94
CA SER A 321 -23.54 -39.07 -3.28
C SER A 321 -23.82 -39.15 -1.78
N VAL A 322 -23.50 -40.27 -1.19
CA VAL A 322 -23.53 -40.51 0.25
C VAL A 322 -22.13 -40.92 0.70
N ILE A 323 -21.53 -40.11 1.56
CA ILE A 323 -20.24 -40.40 2.16
C ILE A 323 -20.50 -40.98 3.53
N PHE A 324 -19.80 -42.07 3.88
CA PHE A 324 -19.90 -42.76 5.17
C PHE A 324 -18.55 -43.34 5.56
N LYS A 325 -18.36 -43.57 6.85
CA LYS A 325 -17.17 -44.25 7.41
C LYS A 325 -17.45 -45.73 7.53
N GLY A 326 -16.59 -46.58 6.96
CA GLY A 326 -16.66 -48.02 7.03
C GLY A 326 -16.21 -48.55 8.39
N GLU A 327 -16.38 -49.86 8.60
CA GLU A 327 -15.92 -50.57 9.83
C GLU A 327 -14.39 -50.57 9.97
N ASP A 328 -13.68 -50.41 8.86
CA ASP A 328 -12.23 -50.28 8.76
C ASP A 328 -11.70 -48.85 9.02
N ASN A 329 -12.59 -47.96 9.44
CA ASN A 329 -12.35 -46.53 9.62
C ASN A 329 -12.06 -45.72 8.33
N SER A 330 -12.08 -46.34 7.15
CA SER A 330 -11.93 -45.65 5.87
C SER A 330 -13.24 -44.97 5.45
N TYR A 331 -13.11 -43.88 4.67
CA TYR A 331 -14.26 -43.17 4.12
C TYR A 331 -14.63 -43.68 2.73
N TYR A 332 -15.89 -43.93 2.53
CA TYR A 332 -16.47 -44.42 1.29
C TYR A 332 -17.52 -43.49 0.75
N GLU A 333 -17.52 -43.30 -0.57
CA GLU A 333 -18.56 -42.57 -1.29
C GLU A 333 -19.42 -43.51 -2.12
N LYS A 334 -20.72 -43.47 -1.91
CA LYS A 334 -21.72 -44.21 -2.70
C LYS A 334 -22.45 -43.30 -3.65
N ILE A 335 -22.35 -43.58 -4.96
CA ILE A 335 -23.10 -42.89 -6.04
C ILE A 335 -23.89 -43.96 -6.81
N GLY A 336 -25.22 -43.94 -6.68
CA GLY A 336 -26.06 -45.03 -7.19
C GLY A 336 -25.69 -46.36 -6.52
N ASP A 337 -25.24 -47.35 -7.30
CA ASP A 337 -24.83 -48.65 -6.82
C ASP A 337 -23.31 -48.81 -6.66
N THR A 338 -22.55 -47.79 -7.04
CA THR A 338 -21.08 -47.81 -6.96
C THR A 338 -20.62 -47.25 -5.62
N VAL A 339 -19.72 -48.00 -4.96
CA VAL A 339 -19.05 -47.61 -3.70
C VAL A 339 -17.55 -47.53 -3.96
N THR A 340 -16.94 -46.38 -3.63
CA THR A 340 -15.51 -46.10 -3.85
C THR A 340 -14.88 -45.59 -2.55
N CYS A 341 -13.70 -46.04 -2.21
CA CYS A 341 -12.92 -45.48 -1.11
C CYS A 341 -12.39 -44.09 -1.54
N ILE A 342 -12.49 -43.09 -0.65
CA ILE A 342 -12.10 -41.68 -0.91
C ILE A 342 -11.09 -41.16 0.10
N ASP A 343 -10.42 -42.01 0.86
CA ASP A 343 -9.45 -41.59 1.90
C ASP A 343 -8.35 -40.68 1.32
N GLU A 344 -7.88 -40.98 0.10
CA GLU A 344 -6.86 -40.15 -0.57
C GLU A 344 -7.34 -38.76 -0.99
N GLU A 345 -8.67 -38.54 -1.05
CA GLU A 345 -9.26 -37.23 -1.38
C GLU A 345 -9.48 -36.38 -0.13
N LEU A 346 -9.39 -36.96 1.08
CA LEU A 346 -9.73 -36.24 2.31
C LEU A 346 -8.58 -35.29 2.72
N PRO A 347 -8.86 -34.01 2.88
CA PRO A 347 -7.81 -33.02 3.17
C PRO A 347 -7.34 -33.01 4.62
N PHE A 348 -8.19 -33.54 5.55
CA PHE A 348 -7.92 -33.61 6.99
C PHE A 348 -8.94 -34.55 7.68
N GLU A 349 -8.61 -34.96 8.88
CA GLU A 349 -9.52 -35.75 9.73
C GLU A 349 -10.62 -34.86 10.34
N LEU A 350 -11.83 -35.41 10.44
CA LEU A 350 -12.96 -34.73 11.08
C LEU A 350 -13.12 -35.19 12.53
N PRO A 351 -13.60 -34.32 13.44
CA PRO A 351 -14.02 -34.70 14.78
C PRO A 351 -15.20 -35.66 14.76
N ASP A 352 -15.42 -36.34 15.90
CA ASP A 352 -16.59 -37.18 16.11
C ASP A 352 -17.89 -36.39 15.90
N GLY A 353 -18.88 -37.03 15.30
CA GLY A 353 -20.17 -36.39 14.98
C GLY A 353 -20.18 -35.54 13.70
N TRP A 354 -19.00 -35.26 13.10
CA TRP A 354 -18.91 -34.59 11.80
C TRP A 354 -18.89 -35.62 10.65
N ILE A 355 -19.22 -35.15 9.45
CA ILE A 355 -19.19 -35.99 8.25
C ILE A 355 -18.79 -35.16 7.02
N TRP A 356 -18.17 -35.82 6.04
CA TRP A 356 -17.92 -35.21 4.73
C TRP A 356 -19.17 -35.26 3.85
N CYS A 357 -19.39 -34.20 3.04
CA CYS A 357 -20.47 -34.14 2.07
C CYS A 357 -20.00 -33.44 0.78
N ARG A 358 -20.39 -33.94 -0.39
CA ARG A 358 -20.20 -33.22 -1.68
C ARG A 358 -21.16 -32.05 -1.80
N GLY A 359 -20.72 -30.97 -2.46
CA GLY A 359 -21.57 -29.80 -2.71
C GLY A 359 -22.87 -30.15 -3.46
N SER A 360 -22.82 -31.10 -4.38
CA SER A 360 -24.02 -31.61 -5.08
C SER A 360 -25.08 -32.22 -4.15
N SER A 361 -24.70 -32.63 -2.96
CA SER A 361 -25.58 -33.22 -1.94
C SER A 361 -25.98 -32.24 -0.84
N CYS A 362 -25.23 -31.12 -0.67
CA CYS A 362 -25.47 -30.11 0.36
C CYS A 362 -26.20 -28.86 -0.15
N PHE A 363 -26.12 -28.57 -1.45
CA PHE A 363 -26.68 -27.35 -2.02
C PHE A 363 -27.92 -27.63 -2.86
N LEU A 364 -28.85 -26.68 -2.83
CA LEU A 364 -29.99 -26.67 -3.73
C LEU A 364 -29.53 -26.37 -5.17
N PRO A 365 -30.23 -26.89 -6.19
CA PRO A 365 -29.95 -26.50 -7.57
C PRO A 365 -30.09 -24.98 -7.76
N MET A 366 -29.14 -24.37 -8.47
CA MET A 366 -29.25 -22.95 -8.79
C MET A 366 -30.48 -22.67 -9.69
N GLU A 367 -31.23 -21.65 -9.35
CA GLU A 367 -32.39 -21.23 -10.10
C GLU A 367 -32.06 -20.03 -11.02
N SER A 368 -32.73 -19.99 -12.15
CA SER A 368 -32.71 -18.85 -13.06
C SER A 368 -33.90 -17.92 -12.79
N ARG A 369 -33.61 -16.62 -12.72
CA ARG A 369 -34.64 -15.57 -12.57
C ARG A 369 -34.34 -14.46 -13.58
N LYS A 370 -35.30 -14.22 -14.48
CA LYS A 370 -35.19 -13.13 -15.45
C LYS A 370 -35.63 -11.81 -14.82
N PRO A 371 -34.97 -10.68 -15.17
CA PRO A 371 -35.43 -9.36 -14.79
C PRO A 371 -36.90 -9.11 -15.17
N SER A 372 -37.65 -8.49 -14.29
CA SER A 372 -39.06 -8.16 -14.48
C SER A 372 -39.38 -6.79 -13.86
N GLY A 373 -40.51 -6.18 -14.26
CA GLY A 373 -40.85 -4.82 -13.86
C GLY A 373 -40.10 -3.76 -14.66
N THR A 374 -40.17 -2.50 -14.24
CA THR A 374 -39.43 -1.37 -14.85
C THR A 374 -37.97 -1.36 -14.45
N TYR A 375 -37.68 -1.65 -13.17
CA TYR A 375 -36.36 -1.72 -12.56
C TYR A 375 -36.22 -3.01 -11.76
N PHE A 376 -34.99 -3.45 -11.62
CA PHE A 376 -34.62 -4.58 -10.74
C PHE A 376 -33.28 -4.33 -10.04
N LYS A 377 -33.06 -5.01 -8.93
CA LYS A 377 -31.76 -5.02 -8.22
C LYS A 377 -30.84 -6.02 -8.87
N TYR A 378 -29.66 -5.58 -9.31
CA TYR A 378 -28.64 -6.41 -9.95
C TYR A 378 -27.37 -6.48 -9.12
N ILE A 379 -26.89 -7.70 -8.89
CA ILE A 379 -25.62 -7.96 -8.22
C ILE A 379 -24.63 -8.54 -9.23
N ASP A 380 -23.62 -7.76 -9.59
CA ASP A 380 -22.45 -8.19 -10.36
C ASP A 380 -21.19 -8.27 -9.48
N ILE A 381 -20.04 -8.58 -10.10
CA ILE A 381 -18.77 -8.70 -9.37
C ILE A 381 -18.36 -7.37 -8.69
N ASP A 382 -18.63 -6.23 -9.32
CA ASP A 382 -18.30 -4.91 -8.76
C ASP A 382 -19.20 -4.53 -7.58
N SER A 383 -20.33 -5.21 -7.43
CA SER A 383 -21.24 -5.05 -6.28
C SER A 383 -20.70 -5.68 -5.00
N ILE A 384 -19.59 -6.45 -5.07
CA ILE A 384 -19.01 -7.13 -3.93
C ILE A 384 -17.78 -6.36 -3.40
N ASP A 385 -17.72 -6.18 -2.09
CA ASP A 385 -16.51 -5.79 -1.39
C ASP A 385 -15.68 -7.06 -1.09
N ASN A 386 -14.65 -7.28 -1.88
CA ASN A 386 -13.80 -8.45 -1.74
C ASN A 386 -12.80 -8.37 -0.56
N LYS A 387 -12.69 -7.22 0.11
CA LYS A 387 -11.90 -7.08 1.34
C LYS A 387 -12.68 -7.54 2.56
N HIS A 388 -13.99 -7.21 2.59
CA HIS A 388 -14.88 -7.56 3.68
C HIS A 388 -15.81 -8.73 3.34
N GLN A 389 -15.74 -9.29 2.12
CA GLN A 389 -16.59 -10.36 1.61
C GLN A 389 -18.09 -10.08 1.80
N ALA A 390 -18.52 -8.88 1.46
CA ALA A 390 -19.89 -8.40 1.65
C ALA A 390 -20.45 -7.77 0.37
N ILE A 391 -21.78 -7.72 0.25
CA ILE A 391 -22.45 -6.93 -0.79
C ILE A 391 -22.32 -5.46 -0.41
N LYS A 392 -21.67 -4.64 -1.25
CA LYS A 392 -21.61 -3.18 -1.07
C LYS A 392 -22.97 -2.56 -1.32
N GLU A 393 -23.47 -2.79 -2.53
CA GLU A 393 -24.73 -2.25 -3.02
C GLU A 393 -25.19 -3.01 -4.26
N ALA A 394 -26.46 -3.42 -4.30
CA ALA A 394 -27.09 -3.95 -5.50
C ALA A 394 -27.47 -2.78 -6.43
N LYS A 395 -27.07 -2.86 -7.70
CA LYS A 395 -27.31 -1.81 -8.70
C LYS A 395 -28.77 -1.79 -9.12
N ILE A 396 -29.47 -0.66 -8.99
CA ILE A 396 -30.80 -0.48 -9.56
C ILE A 396 -30.66 -0.33 -11.08
N THR A 397 -31.17 -1.27 -11.83
CA THR A 397 -30.99 -1.36 -13.28
C THR A 397 -32.36 -1.37 -14.00
N GLU A 398 -32.50 -0.60 -15.08
CA GLU A 398 -33.66 -0.66 -15.94
C GLU A 398 -33.75 -2.03 -16.63
N THR A 399 -34.90 -2.65 -16.60
CA THR A 399 -35.08 -4.00 -17.18
C THR A 399 -34.81 -4.02 -18.70
N ALA A 400 -35.12 -2.93 -19.41
CA ALA A 400 -34.80 -2.79 -20.83
C ALA A 400 -33.28 -2.75 -21.14
N LYS A 401 -32.46 -2.42 -20.16
CA LYS A 401 -31.00 -2.37 -20.25
C LYS A 401 -30.31 -3.52 -19.49
N ALA A 402 -31.08 -4.56 -19.14
CA ALA A 402 -30.56 -5.67 -18.35
C ALA A 402 -29.37 -6.36 -19.04
N PRO A 403 -28.22 -6.54 -18.34
CA PRO A 403 -27.14 -7.33 -18.89
C PRO A 403 -27.56 -8.76 -19.17
N SER A 404 -27.07 -9.36 -20.26
CA SER A 404 -27.39 -10.76 -20.62
C SER A 404 -27.00 -11.76 -19.52
N ARG A 405 -26.08 -11.39 -18.64
CA ARG A 405 -25.63 -12.17 -17.46
C ARG A 405 -26.57 -12.07 -16.25
N ALA A 406 -27.54 -11.18 -16.22
CA ALA A 406 -28.50 -11.02 -15.12
C ALA A 406 -29.53 -12.15 -15.17
N ASN A 407 -29.25 -13.29 -14.59
CA ASN A 407 -30.08 -14.50 -14.70
C ASN A 407 -29.98 -15.48 -13.51
N ARG A 408 -29.40 -15.11 -12.38
CA ARG A 408 -29.32 -15.98 -11.19
C ARG A 408 -30.28 -15.48 -10.12
N ALA A 409 -31.17 -16.34 -9.66
CA ALA A 409 -31.95 -16.08 -8.46
C ALA A 409 -31.08 -16.16 -7.24
N VAL A 410 -31.28 -15.27 -6.28
CA VAL A 410 -30.65 -15.30 -4.95
C VAL A 410 -31.73 -15.36 -3.89
N PHE A 411 -31.39 -15.88 -2.73
CA PHE A 411 -32.28 -16.06 -1.59
C PHE A 411 -31.57 -15.62 -0.33
N ASP A 412 -32.35 -15.24 0.68
CA ASP A 412 -31.81 -14.96 2.01
C ASP A 412 -30.99 -16.15 2.53
N GLY A 413 -29.79 -15.90 3.03
CA GLY A 413 -28.87 -16.94 3.49
C GLY A 413 -28.08 -17.67 2.39
N SER A 414 -28.26 -17.35 1.10
CA SER A 414 -27.43 -17.88 0.01
C SER A 414 -26.05 -17.21 0.03
N ILE A 415 -25.01 -17.94 -0.44
CA ILE A 415 -23.68 -17.40 -0.63
C ILE A 415 -23.44 -17.18 -2.13
N LEU A 416 -23.07 -15.95 -2.48
CA LEU A 416 -22.52 -15.59 -3.78
C LEU A 416 -21.05 -15.98 -3.80
N PHE A 417 -20.64 -16.84 -4.73
CA PHE A 417 -19.24 -17.24 -4.91
C PHE A 417 -18.83 -16.96 -6.37
N SER A 418 -17.87 -16.06 -6.59
CA SER A 418 -17.42 -15.73 -7.95
C SER A 418 -16.72 -16.92 -8.60
N LEU A 419 -17.21 -17.32 -9.78
CA LEU A 419 -16.58 -18.34 -10.61
C LEU A 419 -15.36 -17.79 -11.37
N VAL A 420 -15.29 -16.47 -11.55
CA VAL A 420 -14.20 -15.79 -12.26
C VAL A 420 -13.22 -15.22 -11.25
N ARG A 421 -11.93 -15.54 -11.41
CA ARG A 421 -10.85 -15.11 -10.50
C ARG A 421 -11.21 -15.35 -9.03
N PRO A 422 -11.52 -16.60 -8.63
CA PRO A 422 -11.99 -16.88 -7.27
C PRO A 422 -10.98 -16.47 -6.19
N TYR A 423 -9.68 -16.41 -6.52
CA TYR A 423 -8.63 -15.89 -5.64
C TYR A 423 -8.84 -14.42 -5.20
N LEU A 424 -9.63 -13.64 -5.93
CA LEU A 424 -10.02 -12.29 -5.51
C LEU A 424 -11.06 -12.27 -4.39
N LYS A 425 -11.59 -13.44 -4.01
CA LYS A 425 -12.57 -13.60 -2.91
C LYS A 425 -13.80 -12.69 -3.04
N ASN A 426 -14.33 -12.52 -4.28
CA ASN A 426 -15.63 -11.91 -4.47
C ASN A 426 -16.73 -12.88 -4.01
N ILE A 427 -16.88 -12.98 -2.69
CA ILE A 427 -17.80 -13.88 -1.99
C ILE A 427 -18.63 -13.03 -1.03
N ALA A 428 -19.94 -13.28 -0.95
CA ALA A 428 -20.79 -12.57 0.01
C ALA A 428 -21.99 -13.41 0.44
N LEU A 429 -22.42 -13.21 1.68
CA LEU A 429 -23.69 -13.70 2.20
C LEU A 429 -24.82 -12.76 1.73
N VAL A 430 -25.88 -13.31 1.16
CA VAL A 430 -27.09 -12.57 0.79
C VAL A 430 -27.96 -12.42 2.03
N ASP A 431 -28.28 -11.19 2.38
CA ASP A 431 -29.22 -10.85 3.44
C ASP A 431 -30.64 -10.66 2.91
N SER A 432 -31.60 -10.48 3.80
CA SER A 432 -33.00 -10.26 3.49
C SER A 432 -33.26 -9.04 2.58
N ASN A 433 -32.41 -7.99 2.67
CA ASN A 433 -32.55 -6.79 1.83
C ASN A 433 -32.16 -7.02 0.36
N ASN A 434 -31.38 -8.05 0.12
CA ASN A 434 -30.86 -8.42 -1.20
C ASN A 434 -31.46 -9.71 -1.76
N ALA A 435 -32.35 -10.38 -1.02
CA ALA A 435 -32.94 -11.68 -1.41
C ALA A 435 -33.83 -11.63 -2.65
N ASP A 436 -34.32 -10.45 -3.04
CA ASP A 436 -35.11 -10.21 -4.26
C ASP A 436 -34.26 -9.84 -5.49
N SER A 437 -32.95 -9.70 -5.30
CA SER A 437 -32.01 -9.32 -6.36
C SER A 437 -31.81 -10.42 -7.39
N ILE A 438 -31.25 -10.04 -8.53
CA ILE A 438 -30.81 -10.97 -9.58
C ILE A 438 -29.26 -10.86 -9.64
N ALA A 439 -28.58 -11.98 -9.51
CA ALA A 439 -27.13 -12.00 -9.63
C ALA A 439 -26.66 -12.36 -11.05
N SER A 440 -25.41 -11.98 -11.33
CA SER A 440 -24.72 -12.33 -12.56
C SER A 440 -24.48 -13.84 -12.66
N THR A 441 -24.51 -14.38 -13.88
CA THR A 441 -24.09 -15.76 -14.17
C THR A 441 -22.60 -16.03 -13.86
N GLY A 442 -21.82 -14.99 -13.57
CA GLY A 442 -20.46 -15.12 -13.06
C GLY A 442 -20.36 -15.65 -11.63
N PHE A 443 -21.48 -15.73 -10.91
CA PHE A 443 -21.56 -16.32 -9.58
C PHE A 443 -22.12 -17.73 -9.59
N TYR A 444 -21.58 -18.58 -8.72
CA TYR A 444 -22.28 -19.73 -8.17
C TYR A 444 -23.08 -19.28 -6.95
N ILE A 445 -24.33 -19.69 -6.86
CA ILE A 445 -25.23 -19.37 -5.75
C ILE A 445 -25.31 -20.61 -4.88
N ALA A 446 -24.55 -20.63 -3.78
CA ALA A 446 -24.59 -21.74 -2.83
C ALA A 446 -25.72 -21.51 -1.83
N THR A 447 -26.84 -22.18 -2.05
CA THR A 447 -27.98 -22.21 -1.14
C THR A 447 -28.03 -23.56 -0.45
N SER A 448 -27.95 -23.58 0.87
CA SER A 448 -28.02 -24.83 1.64
C SER A 448 -29.39 -25.50 1.50
N ASN A 449 -29.41 -26.81 1.42
CA ASN A 449 -30.63 -27.62 1.49
C ASN A 449 -31.07 -27.97 2.93
N GLY A 450 -30.51 -27.25 3.92
CA GLY A 450 -30.72 -27.52 5.34
C GLY A 450 -29.50 -28.18 6.01
N THR A 451 -28.47 -28.55 5.25
CA THR A 451 -27.20 -29.10 5.78
C THR A 451 -26.41 -28.08 6.58
N PHE A 452 -26.44 -26.83 6.14
CA PHE A 452 -25.68 -25.74 6.77
C PHE A 452 -26.59 -24.59 7.18
N ILE A 453 -26.31 -23.99 8.33
CA ILE A 453 -26.83 -22.65 8.62
C ILE A 453 -26.09 -21.59 7.77
N PRO A 454 -26.73 -20.49 7.37
CA PRO A 454 -26.14 -19.49 6.46
C PRO A 454 -24.79 -18.94 6.92
N LYS A 455 -24.65 -18.61 8.21
CA LYS A 455 -23.41 -18.06 8.78
C LYS A 455 -22.25 -19.06 8.74
N TYR A 456 -22.49 -20.36 9.01
CA TYR A 456 -21.44 -21.37 8.93
C TYR A 456 -21.06 -21.65 7.47
N LEU A 457 -22.06 -21.73 6.57
CA LEU A 457 -21.79 -21.86 5.14
C LEU A 457 -20.93 -20.70 4.61
N TYR A 458 -21.21 -19.48 5.05
CA TYR A 458 -20.39 -18.32 4.69
C TYR A 458 -18.94 -18.48 5.17
N ILE A 459 -18.71 -18.85 6.44
CA ILE A 459 -17.38 -19.12 7.00
C ILE A 459 -16.65 -20.18 6.17
N LEU A 460 -17.34 -21.24 5.82
CA LEU A 460 -16.79 -22.33 5.03
C LEU A 460 -16.37 -21.86 3.63
N MET A 461 -17.24 -21.09 2.94
CA MET A 461 -16.99 -20.63 1.58
C MET A 461 -15.89 -19.55 1.46
N ILE A 462 -15.64 -18.76 2.51
CA ILE A 462 -14.53 -17.78 2.54
C ILE A 462 -13.22 -18.37 3.04
N SER A 463 -13.21 -19.61 3.56
CA SER A 463 -12.02 -20.26 4.10
C SER A 463 -10.96 -20.52 3.02
N ALA A 464 -9.68 -20.52 3.42
CA ALA A 464 -8.57 -20.88 2.53
C ALA A 464 -8.76 -22.28 1.95
N TYR A 465 -9.30 -23.23 2.73
CA TYR A 465 -9.59 -24.58 2.28
C TYR A 465 -10.47 -24.60 1.01
N VAL A 466 -11.55 -23.83 1.00
CA VAL A 466 -12.45 -23.79 -0.17
C VAL A 466 -11.89 -22.92 -1.27
N VAL A 467 -11.42 -21.69 -0.97
CA VAL A 467 -10.96 -20.75 -1.99
C VAL A 467 -9.69 -21.26 -2.67
N ASP A 468 -8.64 -21.58 -1.90
CA ASP A 468 -7.36 -21.99 -2.47
C ASP A 468 -7.44 -23.39 -3.08
N GLY A 469 -8.25 -24.28 -2.49
CA GLY A 469 -8.52 -25.59 -3.06
C GLY A 469 -9.25 -25.51 -4.42
N LEU A 470 -10.24 -24.65 -4.55
CA LEU A 470 -10.94 -24.45 -5.83
C LEU A 470 -10.08 -23.71 -6.86
N ASN A 471 -9.14 -22.84 -6.44
CA ASN A 471 -8.20 -22.16 -7.33
C ASN A 471 -7.36 -23.12 -8.18
N GLN A 472 -7.11 -24.34 -7.69
CA GLN A 472 -6.36 -25.37 -8.44
C GLN A 472 -7.06 -25.81 -9.73
N PHE A 473 -8.37 -25.60 -9.85
CA PHE A 473 -9.17 -25.95 -11.02
C PHE A 473 -9.35 -24.81 -12.01
N MET A 474 -8.70 -23.66 -11.79
CA MET A 474 -8.82 -22.50 -12.70
C MET A 474 -8.31 -22.82 -14.10
N LYS A 475 -9.03 -22.34 -15.10
CA LYS A 475 -8.70 -22.43 -16.52
C LYS A 475 -8.82 -21.07 -17.19
N GLY A 476 -7.97 -20.80 -18.18
CA GLY A 476 -7.96 -19.54 -18.97
C GLY A 476 -6.91 -18.55 -18.50
N ASP A 477 -6.27 -17.85 -19.45
CA ASP A 477 -5.12 -16.97 -19.18
C ASP A 477 -5.55 -15.56 -18.71
N ASN A 478 -6.44 -14.90 -19.44
CA ASN A 478 -6.82 -13.50 -19.15
C ASN A 478 -7.90 -13.38 -18.05
N SER A 479 -8.78 -14.37 -17.92
CA SER A 479 -9.85 -14.39 -16.94
C SER A 479 -10.02 -15.81 -16.40
N PRO A 480 -9.05 -16.29 -15.57
CA PRO A 480 -9.09 -17.63 -15.05
C PRO A 480 -10.37 -17.87 -14.25
N SER A 481 -11.01 -19.00 -14.50
CA SER A 481 -12.31 -19.32 -13.93
C SER A 481 -12.43 -20.79 -13.57
N ILE A 482 -13.28 -21.07 -12.60
CA ILE A 482 -13.71 -22.42 -12.24
C ILE A 482 -15.12 -22.69 -12.75
N SER A 483 -15.49 -23.95 -12.82
CA SER A 483 -16.81 -24.39 -13.21
C SER A 483 -17.72 -24.62 -11.99
N LYS A 484 -19.02 -24.60 -12.20
CA LYS A 484 -20.03 -25.06 -11.25
C LYS A 484 -19.70 -26.47 -10.71
N ASP A 485 -19.28 -27.38 -11.60
CA ASP A 485 -18.96 -28.76 -11.25
C ASP A 485 -17.79 -28.87 -10.23
N ASN A 486 -16.83 -27.92 -10.24
CA ASN A 486 -15.76 -27.92 -9.26
C ASN A 486 -16.31 -27.67 -7.84
N ILE A 487 -17.24 -26.73 -7.69
CA ILE A 487 -17.89 -26.45 -6.39
C ILE A 487 -18.80 -27.61 -5.97
N GLU A 488 -19.57 -28.19 -6.89
CA GLU A 488 -20.49 -29.29 -6.58
C GLU A 488 -19.77 -30.59 -6.25
N LYS A 489 -18.57 -30.83 -6.78
CA LYS A 489 -17.73 -31.99 -6.48
C LYS A 489 -16.84 -31.78 -5.26
N TRP A 490 -16.64 -30.55 -4.81
CA TRP A 490 -15.78 -30.27 -3.65
C TRP A 490 -16.32 -30.91 -2.38
N LEU A 491 -15.45 -31.34 -1.49
CA LEU A 491 -15.81 -31.91 -0.19
C LEU A 491 -16.01 -30.81 0.84
N TYR A 492 -17.08 -30.88 1.59
CA TYR A 492 -17.42 -29.92 2.63
C TYR A 492 -17.57 -30.63 3.98
N PRO A 493 -16.89 -30.19 5.04
CA PRO A 493 -17.08 -30.73 6.39
C PRO A 493 -18.42 -30.24 6.96
N VAL A 494 -19.21 -31.17 7.47
CA VAL A 494 -20.52 -30.88 8.03
C VAL A 494 -20.52 -31.18 9.53
N PRO A 495 -20.55 -30.12 10.40
CA PRO A 495 -20.74 -30.28 11.84
C PRO A 495 -22.19 -30.56 12.22
N PRO A 496 -22.46 -31.06 13.45
CA PRO A 496 -23.77 -30.96 14.07
C PRO A 496 -24.33 -29.51 14.01
N ILE A 497 -25.64 -29.36 13.79
CA ILE A 497 -26.26 -28.00 13.64
C ILE A 497 -25.98 -27.11 14.87
N ALA A 498 -26.08 -27.64 16.07
CA ALA A 498 -25.81 -26.89 17.28
C ALA A 498 -24.34 -26.43 17.38
N GLU A 499 -23.42 -27.18 16.82
CA GLU A 499 -22.01 -26.84 16.76
C GLU A 499 -21.74 -25.78 15.67
N GLN A 500 -22.43 -25.84 14.51
CA GLN A 500 -22.37 -24.80 13.49
C GLN A 500 -22.71 -23.41 14.05
N GLU A 501 -23.73 -23.32 14.91
CA GLU A 501 -24.12 -22.07 15.57
C GLU A 501 -23.04 -21.56 16.53
N LYS A 502 -22.45 -22.46 17.35
CA LYS A 502 -21.36 -22.12 18.27
C LYS A 502 -20.13 -21.62 17.50
N ILE A 503 -19.75 -22.32 16.42
CA ILE A 503 -18.64 -21.94 15.55
C ILE A 503 -18.90 -20.56 14.94
N ALA A 504 -20.07 -20.35 14.34
CA ALA A 504 -20.41 -19.09 13.67
C ALA A 504 -20.36 -17.89 14.65
N ASN A 505 -20.90 -18.04 15.84
CA ASN A 505 -20.88 -17.00 16.86
C ASN A 505 -19.46 -16.73 17.37
N THR A 506 -18.64 -17.76 17.56
CA THR A 506 -17.25 -17.63 18.01
C THR A 506 -16.38 -16.94 16.95
N VAL A 507 -16.49 -17.35 15.68
CA VAL A 507 -15.80 -16.70 14.55
C VAL A 507 -16.20 -15.23 14.47
N GLN A 508 -17.50 -14.92 14.49
CA GLN A 508 -17.99 -13.55 14.42
C GLN A 508 -17.41 -12.68 15.55
N LYS A 509 -17.38 -13.19 16.78
CA LYS A 509 -16.81 -12.47 17.93
C LYS A 509 -15.33 -12.18 17.74
N HIS A 510 -14.53 -13.17 17.33
CA HIS A 510 -13.09 -12.97 17.15
C HIS A 510 -12.77 -12.07 15.96
N ILE A 511 -13.47 -12.22 14.83
CA ILE A 511 -13.27 -11.36 13.65
C ILE A 511 -13.62 -9.91 13.99
N SER A 512 -14.74 -9.65 14.72
CA SER A 512 -15.10 -8.28 15.14
C SER A 512 -14.01 -7.62 16.00
N ILE A 513 -13.40 -8.36 16.93
CA ILE A 513 -12.29 -7.84 17.75
C ILE A 513 -11.09 -7.47 16.86
N LEU A 514 -10.73 -8.33 15.89
CA LEU A 514 -9.62 -8.07 14.97
C LEU A 514 -9.89 -6.88 14.05
N GLU A 515 -11.14 -6.70 13.61
CA GLU A 515 -11.56 -5.54 12.82
C GLU A 515 -11.51 -4.23 13.62
N ASP A 516 -11.86 -4.26 14.90
CA ASP A 516 -11.74 -3.09 15.78
C ASP A 516 -10.28 -2.71 16.01
N ILE A 517 -9.37 -3.69 16.17
CA ILE A 517 -7.94 -3.43 16.22
C ILE A 517 -7.46 -2.83 14.89
N GLU A 518 -7.84 -3.40 13.74
CA GLU A 518 -7.45 -2.92 12.41
C GLU A 518 -7.91 -1.47 12.16
N LYS A 519 -9.13 -1.11 12.59
CA LYS A 519 -9.64 0.27 12.54
C LYS A 519 -8.82 1.23 13.41
N SER A 520 -8.37 0.78 14.58
CA SER A 520 -7.55 1.63 15.46
C SER A 520 -6.16 1.94 14.88
N LEU A 521 -5.70 1.12 13.92
CA LEU A 521 -4.42 1.33 13.21
C LEU A 521 -4.54 2.28 12.01
N SER A 522 -5.75 2.54 11.52
CA SER A 522 -5.97 3.47 10.41
C SER A 522 -5.91 4.91 10.89
#